data_6fe798475efb831b8f1869ddbc966571
#
_entry.id   6fe798475efb831b8f1869ddbc966571
#
_cell.length_a   1.000
_cell.length_b   1.000
_cell.length_c   1.000
_cell.angle_alpha   90.00
_cell.angle_beta   90.00
_cell.angle_gamma   90.00
#
_symmetry.space_group_name_H-M   'P 1'
#
loop_
_entity.id
_entity.type
_entity.pdbx_description
1 polymer ?
#
loop_
_entity_poly.entity_id
_entity_poly.type
_entity_poly.pdbx_seq_one_letter_code
_entity_poly.pdbx_strand_id
1 'polypeptide(L)'
;NMAEASYIPLTEEALDDLKEYIKRCVSHAEYRAGDEWERIPIYKVETLVDGRVAIFVLFDHDAPDEITGIRFYHKNGFLWAGGNENLNKVEFEEGILYRYTLKIVQSSGKS
;
A
#
# COMPACT_ATOMS: atom_id res chain seq x y z
N ASN A 1 21.70 -20.12 17.60
CA ASN A 1 22.24 -19.60 16.38
C ASN A 1 22.57 -18.12 16.52
N MET A 2 23.66 -17.72 15.93
CA MET A 2 24.15 -16.34 16.07
C MET A 2 23.20 -15.31 15.45
N ALA A 3 22.56 -15.67 14.34
CA ALA A 3 21.64 -14.76 13.69
C ALA A 3 20.47 -14.39 14.60
N GLU A 4 19.93 -15.39 15.30
CA GLU A 4 18.83 -15.12 16.23
C GLU A 4 19.28 -14.27 17.40
N ALA A 5 20.52 -14.48 17.86
CA ALA A 5 21.06 -13.71 18.97
C ALA A 5 21.18 -12.23 18.63
N SER A 6 21.20 -11.88 17.34
CA SER A 6 21.31 -10.49 16.91
C SER A 6 19.98 -9.80 16.69
N TYR A 7 18.88 -10.51 16.93
CA TYR A 7 17.56 -10.00 16.62
C TYR A 7 16.90 -9.38 17.85
N ILE A 8 16.51 -8.12 17.72
CA ILE A 8 15.77 -7.41 18.76
C ILE A 8 14.42 -6.98 18.16
N PRO A 9 13.36 -7.66 18.50
CA PRO A 9 12.05 -7.32 17.93
C PRO A 9 11.43 -6.13 18.63
N LEU A 10 10.60 -5.40 17.89
CA LEU A 10 9.71 -4.41 18.48
C LEU A 10 8.69 -5.15 19.36
N THR A 11 8.24 -4.47 20.42
CA THR A 11 7.12 -5.01 21.17
C THR A 11 5.87 -4.97 20.31
N GLU A 12 4.88 -5.79 20.67
CA GLU A 12 3.60 -5.79 19.97
C GLU A 12 2.96 -4.41 20.00
N GLU A 13 3.01 -3.74 21.13
CA GLU A 13 2.44 -2.42 21.29
C GLU A 13 3.12 -1.40 20.36
N ALA A 14 4.45 -1.42 20.30
CA ALA A 14 5.21 -0.52 19.43
C ALA A 14 4.89 -0.80 17.94
N LEU A 15 4.80 -2.07 17.60
CA LEU A 15 4.50 -2.46 16.22
C LEU A 15 3.10 -2.01 15.81
N ASP A 16 2.13 -2.20 16.69
CA ASP A 16 0.75 -1.78 16.44
C ASP A 16 0.67 -0.26 16.27
N ASP A 17 1.41 0.49 17.08
CA ASP A 17 1.45 1.94 16.99
C ASP A 17 1.98 2.40 15.63
N LEU A 18 3.06 1.77 15.16
CA LEU A 18 3.61 2.09 13.83
C LEU A 18 2.62 1.77 12.73
N LYS A 19 1.92 0.65 12.83
CA LYS A 19 0.92 0.27 11.84
C LYS A 19 -0.23 1.28 11.80
N GLU A 20 -0.68 1.72 12.96
CA GLU A 20 -1.73 2.74 13.02
C GLU A 20 -1.28 4.05 12.40
N TYR A 21 -0.02 4.43 12.62
CA TYR A 21 0.54 5.60 11.98
C TYR A 21 0.52 5.47 10.46
N ILE A 22 1.00 4.32 9.94
CA ILE A 22 1.03 4.06 8.50
C ILE A 22 -0.38 4.17 7.91
N LYS A 23 -1.37 3.63 8.60
CA LYS A 23 -2.76 3.67 8.11
C LYS A 23 -3.31 5.08 8.00
N ARG A 24 -2.74 6.04 8.74
CA ARG A 24 -3.18 7.44 8.71
C ARG A 24 -2.41 8.31 7.74
N CYS A 25 -1.31 7.79 7.16
CA CYS A 25 -0.43 8.61 6.34
C CYS A 25 -0.98 8.94 4.97
N VAL A 26 -1.69 8.01 4.37
CA VAL A 26 -2.07 8.12 2.96
C VAL A 26 -3.41 8.83 2.82
N SER A 27 -3.40 9.88 2.00
CA SER A 27 -4.58 10.71 1.76
C SER A 27 -5.42 10.14 0.61
N HIS A 28 -4.77 9.87 -0.50
CA HIS A 28 -5.45 9.43 -1.71
C HIS A 28 -4.44 8.73 -2.62
N ALA A 29 -4.96 8.14 -3.67
CA ALA A 29 -4.14 7.54 -4.70
C ALA A 29 -4.35 8.26 -6.02
N GLU A 30 -3.49 7.97 -6.97
CA GLU A 30 -3.66 8.32 -8.38
C GLU A 30 -3.35 7.09 -9.20
N TYR A 31 -4.03 6.96 -10.33
CA TYR A 31 -3.72 5.91 -11.29
C TYR A 31 -3.41 6.55 -12.63
N ARG A 32 -2.59 5.86 -13.42
CA ARG A 32 -2.26 6.31 -14.78
C ARG A 32 -3.03 5.47 -15.79
N ALA A 33 -3.72 6.18 -16.69
CA ALA A 33 -4.38 5.57 -17.83
C ALA A 33 -3.94 6.36 -19.06
N GLY A 34 -3.32 5.68 -20.02
CA GLY A 34 -2.65 6.38 -21.10
C GLY A 34 -1.50 7.21 -20.54
N ASP A 35 -1.48 8.48 -20.86
CA ASP A 35 -0.47 9.41 -20.36
C ASP A 35 -0.97 10.30 -19.22
N GLU A 36 -2.18 10.03 -18.73
CA GLU A 36 -2.82 10.90 -17.75
C GLU A 36 -2.90 10.22 -16.39
N TRP A 37 -2.69 11.04 -15.33
CA TRP A 37 -2.88 10.60 -13.96
C TRP A 37 -4.19 11.14 -13.43
N GLU A 38 -4.98 10.27 -12.83
CA GLU A 38 -6.28 10.62 -12.28
C GLU A 38 -6.34 10.28 -10.79
N ARG A 39 -6.94 11.15 -10.01
CA ARG A 39 -7.09 10.94 -8.58
C ARG A 39 -8.19 9.94 -8.28
N ILE A 40 -7.95 9.09 -7.27
CA ILE A 40 -8.92 8.12 -6.81
C ILE A 40 -8.81 8.01 -5.28
N PRO A 41 -9.94 7.93 -4.57
CA PRO A 41 -9.87 7.83 -3.12
C PRO A 41 -9.35 6.48 -2.66
N ILE A 42 -8.82 6.44 -1.45
CA ILE A 42 -8.50 5.19 -0.77
C ILE A 42 -9.82 4.51 -0.41
N TYR A 43 -9.95 3.24 -0.75
CA TYR A 43 -11.15 2.48 -0.45
C TYR A 43 -11.20 2.10 1.02
N LYS A 44 -10.11 1.51 1.52
CA LYS A 44 -9.96 1.20 2.95
C LYS A 44 -8.51 0.89 3.25
N VAL A 45 -8.17 0.93 4.54
CA VAL A 45 -6.85 0.53 5.04
C VAL A 45 -7.08 -0.40 6.21
N GLU A 46 -6.35 -1.51 6.25
CA GLU A 46 -6.52 -2.46 7.35
C GLU A 46 -5.22 -3.22 7.62
N THR A 47 -5.12 -3.82 8.80
CA THR A 47 -4.05 -4.75 9.13
C THR A 47 -4.54 -6.16 8.78
N LEU A 48 -3.77 -6.86 7.97
CA LEU A 48 -4.11 -8.21 7.57
C LEU A 48 -3.78 -9.21 8.69
N VAL A 49 -4.33 -10.42 8.57
CA VAL A 49 -4.11 -11.49 9.55
C VAL A 49 -2.63 -11.78 9.75
N ASP A 50 -1.83 -11.69 8.68
CA ASP A 50 -0.39 -11.95 8.75
C ASP A 50 0.43 -10.73 9.22
N GLY A 51 -0.24 -9.65 9.59
CA GLY A 51 0.40 -8.47 10.16
C GLY A 51 0.78 -7.38 9.17
N ARG A 52 0.64 -7.62 7.87
CA ARG A 52 0.91 -6.57 6.88
C ARG A 52 -0.16 -5.48 6.95
N VAL A 53 0.23 -4.25 6.64
CA VAL A 53 -0.74 -3.17 6.46
C VAL A 53 -1.14 -3.16 4.99
N ALA A 54 -2.43 -3.13 4.72
CA ALA A 54 -2.97 -3.16 3.37
C ALA A 54 -3.74 -1.88 3.07
N ILE A 55 -3.46 -1.31 1.92
CA ILE A 55 -4.16 -0.13 1.40
C ILE A 55 -4.91 -0.57 0.15
N PHE A 56 -6.21 -0.34 0.13
CA PHE A 56 -7.07 -0.80 -0.96
C PHE A 56 -7.57 0.36 -1.80
N VAL A 57 -7.58 0.16 -3.12
CA VAL A 57 -8.17 1.09 -4.07
C VAL A 57 -9.15 0.30 -4.92
N LEU A 58 -10.36 0.80 -5.05
CA LEU A 58 -11.39 0.13 -5.83
C LEU A 58 -11.52 0.78 -7.20
N PHE A 59 -11.22 0.01 -8.24
CA PHE A 59 -11.45 0.41 -9.63
C PHE A 59 -12.76 -0.23 -10.09
N ASP A 60 -13.82 0.57 -10.10
CA ASP A 60 -15.14 0.06 -10.47
C ASP A 60 -15.33 0.09 -11.99
N HIS A 61 -16.56 -0.15 -12.44
CA HIS A 61 -16.85 -0.23 -13.86
C HIS A 61 -16.63 1.10 -14.61
N ASP A 62 -16.55 2.23 -13.91
CA ASP A 62 -16.30 3.53 -14.54
C ASP A 62 -14.82 3.80 -14.77
N ALA A 63 -13.94 3.01 -14.16
CA ALA A 63 -12.51 3.18 -14.34
C ALA A 63 -12.08 2.69 -15.73
N PRO A 64 -10.96 3.23 -16.27
CA PRO A 64 -10.44 2.76 -17.56
C PRO A 64 -10.10 1.27 -17.55
N ASP A 65 -10.10 0.65 -18.71
CA ASP A 65 -9.82 -0.78 -18.84
C ASP A 65 -8.35 -1.11 -18.55
N GLU A 66 -7.45 -0.20 -18.86
CA GLU A 66 -6.01 -0.41 -18.62
C GLU A 66 -5.46 0.64 -17.68
N ILE A 67 -4.83 0.17 -16.62
CA ILE A 67 -4.19 1.03 -15.62
C ILE A 67 -2.73 0.62 -15.57
N THR A 68 -1.83 1.57 -15.82
CA THR A 68 -0.41 1.30 -16.01
C THR A 68 0.47 1.87 -14.91
N GLY A 69 -0.10 2.50 -13.90
CA GLY A 69 0.66 3.00 -12.77
C GLY A 69 -0.26 3.38 -11.62
N ILE A 70 0.29 3.33 -10.42
CA ILE A 70 -0.42 3.72 -9.20
C ILE A 70 0.54 4.50 -8.32
N ARG A 71 0.01 5.58 -7.72
CA ARG A 71 0.73 6.42 -6.76
C ARG A 71 -0.11 6.63 -5.53
N PHE A 72 0.55 6.71 -4.38
CA PHE A 72 -0.11 7.07 -3.12
C PHE A 72 0.52 8.35 -2.61
N TYR A 73 -0.32 9.26 -2.13
CA TYR A 73 0.13 10.55 -1.63
C TYR A 73 -0.10 10.66 -0.14
N HIS A 74 0.91 11.19 0.55
CA HIS A 74 0.82 11.49 1.96
C HIS A 74 -0.15 12.65 2.18
N LYS A 75 -0.80 12.68 3.33
CA LYS A 75 -1.76 13.74 3.64
C LYS A 75 -1.11 15.13 3.68
N ASN A 76 0.21 15.22 3.78
CA ASN A 76 0.93 16.49 3.67
C ASN A 76 1.30 16.84 2.24
N GLY A 77 0.86 16.06 1.26
CA GLY A 77 0.98 16.41 -0.14
C GLY A 77 2.14 15.79 -0.91
N PHE A 78 3.06 15.10 -0.24
CA PHE A 78 4.20 14.53 -0.96
C PHE A 78 3.89 13.10 -1.45
N LEU A 79 4.61 12.71 -2.49
CA LEU A 79 4.51 11.35 -3.00
C LEU A 79 5.01 10.37 -1.94
N TRP A 80 4.16 9.40 -1.58
CA TRP A 80 4.47 8.46 -0.52
C TRP A 80 4.97 7.12 -1.05
N ALA A 81 4.33 6.64 -2.10
CA ALA A 81 4.73 5.41 -2.79
C ALA A 81 4.17 5.43 -4.19
N GLY A 82 4.78 4.68 -5.11
CA GLY A 82 4.24 4.60 -6.44
C GLY A 82 5.12 3.80 -7.36
N GLY A 83 4.55 3.38 -8.47
CA GLY A 83 5.26 2.62 -9.46
C GLY A 83 4.37 2.20 -10.61
N ASN A 84 4.97 1.47 -11.53
CA ASN A 84 4.28 0.93 -12.67
C ASN A 84 3.45 -0.28 -12.27
N GLU A 85 2.31 -0.43 -12.90
CA GLU A 85 1.45 -1.58 -12.73
C GLU A 85 0.92 -2.01 -14.08
N ASN A 86 0.30 -3.16 -14.12
CA ASN A 86 -0.31 -3.66 -15.34
C ASN A 86 -1.64 -4.30 -14.97
N LEU A 87 -2.67 -3.46 -14.87
CA LEU A 87 -4.00 -3.92 -14.52
C LEU A 87 -4.89 -3.80 -15.74
N ASN A 88 -5.55 -4.90 -16.09
CA ASN A 88 -6.49 -4.94 -17.20
C ASN A 88 -7.87 -5.32 -16.66
N LYS A 89 -8.71 -4.31 -16.54
CA LYS A 89 -10.04 -4.47 -15.95
C LYS A 89 -11.00 -5.26 -16.84
N VAL A 90 -10.68 -5.38 -18.13
CA VAL A 90 -11.52 -6.17 -19.06
C VAL A 90 -11.65 -7.62 -18.59
N GLU A 91 -10.68 -8.13 -17.86
CA GLU A 91 -10.72 -9.49 -17.31
C GLU A 91 -11.67 -9.61 -16.12
N PHE A 92 -12.18 -8.49 -15.60
CA PHE A 92 -13.00 -8.45 -14.39
C PHE A 92 -14.24 -7.60 -14.65
N GLU A 93 -15.38 -8.24 -14.85
CA GLU A 93 -16.61 -7.55 -15.22
C GLU A 93 -17.05 -6.46 -14.26
N GLU A 94 -16.81 -6.64 -12.97
CA GLU A 94 -17.28 -5.72 -11.94
C GLU A 94 -16.23 -4.77 -11.43
N GLY A 95 -15.00 -4.87 -11.94
CA GLY A 95 -13.91 -4.03 -11.52
C GLY A 95 -12.81 -4.79 -10.79
N ILE A 96 -11.86 -4.03 -10.23
CA ILE A 96 -10.69 -4.59 -9.55
C ILE A 96 -10.55 -3.94 -8.19
N LEU A 97 -10.41 -4.76 -7.15
CA LEU A 97 -10.02 -4.27 -5.84
C LEU A 97 -8.50 -4.44 -5.73
N TYR A 98 -7.77 -3.34 -5.92
CA TYR A 98 -6.32 -3.35 -5.88
C TYR A 98 -5.84 -3.26 -4.43
N ARG A 99 -4.85 -4.06 -4.09
CA ARG A 99 -4.30 -4.10 -2.74
C ARG A 99 -2.80 -3.87 -2.77
N TYR A 100 -2.34 -2.84 -2.06
CA TYR A 100 -0.94 -2.56 -1.84
C TYR A 100 -0.60 -2.89 -0.39
N THR A 101 0.43 -3.68 -0.16
CA THR A 101 0.76 -4.11 1.20
C THR A 101 2.16 -3.69 1.61
N LEU A 102 2.31 -3.45 2.91
CA LEU A 102 3.57 -3.10 3.55
C LEU A 102 3.83 -4.07 4.68
N LYS A 103 5.08 -4.48 4.81
CA LYS A 103 5.50 -5.32 5.92
C LYS A 103 6.63 -4.62 6.65
N ILE A 104 6.50 -4.50 7.97
CA ILE A 104 7.57 -3.91 8.79
C ILE A 104 8.54 -5.01 9.15
N VAL A 105 9.82 -4.79 8.85
CA VAL A 105 10.88 -5.75 9.11
C VAL A 105 11.92 -5.08 9.99
N GLN A 106 12.35 -5.76 11.03
CA GLN A 106 13.39 -5.27 11.93
C GLN A 106 14.63 -6.14 11.83
N SER A 107 15.77 -5.54 12.11
CA SER A 107 17.00 -6.29 12.21
C SER A 107 17.90 -5.61 13.23
N SER A 108 18.80 -6.38 13.80
CA SER A 108 19.80 -5.87 14.73
C SER A 108 21.11 -6.62 14.53
N GLY A 109 22.18 -5.98 14.95
CA GLY A 109 23.50 -6.59 14.82
C GLY A 109 24.59 -5.53 14.82
N LYS A 110 25.81 -5.99 14.63
CA LYS A 110 26.96 -5.10 14.48
C LYS A 110 27.15 -4.69 13.05
N SER A 111 27.54 -3.45 12.84
CA SER A 111 27.89 -2.97 11.52
C SER A 111 29.38 -2.70 11.41
#